data_e63791f064631d9f3fbe75d24cd5e0ff
#
_entry.id   e63791f064631d9f3fbe75d24cd5e0ff
#
_cell.length_a   1.000
_cell.length_b   1.000
_cell.length_c   1.000
_cell.angle_alpha   90.00
_cell.angle_beta   90.00
_cell.angle_gamma   90.00
#
_symmetry.space_group_name_H-M   'P 1'
#
loop_
_entity.id
_entity.type
_entity.pdbx_description
1 polymer ?
#
loop_
_entity_poly.entity_id
_entity_poly.type
_entity_poly.pdbx_seq_one_letter_code
_entity_poly.pdbx_strand_id
1 'polypeptide(L)' 'ERREQLKKLVRSKLEDARVTVRSERDQVRSDILKREKDGELSEDEKFRAIDEMEKLTKDANESLEQLAEGKEREITL' A
#
# COMPACT_ATOMS: atom_id res chain seq x y z
N GLU A 1 8.08 -27.60 9.00
CA GLU A 1 9.21 -27.68 8.14
C GLU A 1 9.73 -26.29 7.81
N ARG A 2 11.05 -26.18 7.56
CA ARG A 2 11.73 -24.89 7.40
C ARG A 2 11.21 -24.05 6.23
N ARG A 3 10.92 -24.67 5.10
CA ARG A 3 10.39 -23.96 3.92
C ARG A 3 9.03 -23.35 4.20
N GLU A 4 8.19 -24.09 4.88
CA GLU A 4 6.86 -23.60 5.26
C GLU A 4 6.94 -22.44 6.27
N GLN A 5 7.90 -22.50 7.19
CA GLN A 5 8.14 -21.41 8.13
C GLN A 5 8.61 -20.15 7.41
N LEU A 6 9.49 -20.30 6.39
CA LEU A 6 9.97 -19.18 5.59
C LEU A 6 8.85 -18.55 4.76
N LYS A 7 7.97 -19.37 4.18
CA LYS A 7 6.81 -18.87 3.42
C LYS A 7 5.87 -18.09 4.34
N LYS A 8 5.62 -18.57 5.54
CA LYS A 8 4.81 -17.86 6.53
C LYS A 8 5.43 -16.54 6.90
N LEU A 9 6.76 -16.50 7.04
CA LEU A 9 7.46 -15.25 7.33
C LEU A 9 7.30 -14.24 6.19
N VAL A 10 7.42 -14.68 4.94
CA VAL A 10 7.22 -13.82 3.77
C VAL A 10 5.81 -13.22 3.80
N ARG A 11 4.78 -14.03 4.04
CA ARG A 11 3.39 -13.55 4.09
C ARG A 11 3.15 -12.61 5.28
N SER A 12 3.76 -12.89 6.42
CA SER A 12 3.68 -12.01 7.58
C SER A 12 4.31 -10.64 7.28
N LYS A 13 5.47 -10.61 6.64
CA LYS A 13 6.13 -9.38 6.24
C LYS A 13 5.33 -8.62 5.19
N LEU A 14 4.70 -9.33 4.26
CA LEU A 14 3.82 -8.73 3.27
C LEU A 14 2.65 -8.01 3.96
N GLU A 15 2.01 -8.67 4.93
CA GLU A 15 0.89 -8.06 5.65
C GLU A 15 1.32 -6.83 6.44
N ASP A 16 2.49 -6.89 7.10
CA ASP A 16 3.06 -5.74 7.80
C ASP A 16 3.25 -4.54 6.84
N ALA A 17 3.77 -4.81 5.65
CA ALA A 17 3.97 -3.78 4.63
C ALA A 17 2.64 -3.21 4.14
N ARG A 18 1.62 -4.05 3.95
CA ARG A 18 0.29 -3.61 3.54
C ARG A 18 -0.37 -2.73 4.60
N VAL A 19 -0.19 -3.06 5.87
CA VAL A 19 -0.69 -2.24 6.98
C VAL A 19 -0.03 -0.86 6.93
N THR A 20 1.28 -0.80 6.69
CA THR A 20 2.01 0.46 6.56
C THR A 20 1.48 1.28 5.39
N VAL A 21 1.29 0.65 4.23
CA VAL A 21 0.74 1.33 3.04
C VAL A 21 -0.64 1.92 3.35
N ARG A 22 -1.49 1.15 4.01
CA ARG A 22 -2.83 1.61 4.37
C ARG A 22 -2.79 2.79 5.34
N SER A 23 -1.90 2.72 6.33
CA SER A 23 -1.72 3.81 7.30
C SER A 23 -1.28 5.10 6.61
N GLU A 24 -0.31 5.01 5.70
CA GLU A 24 0.15 6.15 4.92
C GLU A 24 -0.95 6.70 4.01
N ARG A 25 -1.72 5.81 3.37
CA ARG A 25 -2.86 6.20 2.55
C ARG A 25 -3.89 7.00 3.35
N ASP A 26 -4.24 6.51 4.53
CA ASP A 26 -5.23 7.16 5.37
C ASP A 26 -4.75 8.54 5.82
N GLN A 27 -3.47 8.67 6.12
CA GLN A 27 -2.87 9.94 6.50
C GLN A 27 -2.86 10.94 5.34
N VAL A 28 -2.49 10.50 4.15
CA VAL A 28 -2.51 11.33 2.94
C VAL A 28 -3.94 11.78 2.63
N ARG A 29 -4.90 10.86 2.72
CA ARG A 29 -6.31 11.19 2.50
C ARG A 29 -6.80 12.26 3.48
N SER A 30 -6.48 12.10 4.74
CA SER A 30 -6.84 13.07 5.78
C SER A 30 -6.24 14.44 5.47
N ASP A 31 -4.98 14.48 5.03
CA ASP A 31 -4.31 15.71 4.67
C ASP A 31 -4.98 16.40 3.47
N ILE A 32 -5.35 15.63 2.45
CA ILE A 32 -6.04 16.15 1.26
C ILE A 32 -7.37 16.79 1.66
N LEU A 33 -8.15 16.10 2.49
CA LEU A 33 -9.45 16.61 2.94
C LEU A 33 -9.30 17.88 3.77
N LYS A 34 -8.28 17.96 4.60
CA LYS A 34 -7.99 19.14 5.38
C LYS A 34 -7.62 20.32 4.49
N ARG A 35 -6.82 20.10 3.47
CA ARG A 35 -6.42 21.15 2.53
C ARG A 35 -7.60 21.71 1.75
N GLU A 36 -8.54 20.85 1.38
CA GLU A 36 -9.78 21.33 0.76
C GLU A 36 -10.58 22.18 1.73
N LYS A 37 -10.73 21.71 2.96
CA LYS A 37 -11.47 22.43 3.99
C LYS A 37 -10.85 23.82 4.26
N ASP A 38 -9.53 23.89 4.23
CA ASP A 38 -8.79 25.13 4.48
C ASP A 38 -8.73 26.04 3.23
N GLY A 39 -9.33 25.62 2.12
CA GLY A 39 -9.36 26.42 0.90
C GLY A 39 -8.11 26.32 0.04
N GLU A 40 -7.18 25.43 0.38
CA GLU A 40 -5.94 25.24 -0.39
C GLU A 40 -6.14 24.41 -1.66
N LEU A 41 -7.18 23.57 -1.68
CA LEU A 41 -7.56 22.76 -2.83
C LEU A 41 -9.02 23.01 -3.16
N SER A 42 -9.33 23.06 -4.46
CA SER A 42 -10.70 23.04 -4.93
C SER A 42 -11.27 21.62 -4.80
N GLU A 43 -12.57 21.48 -4.95
CA GLU A 43 -13.22 20.16 -4.95
C GLU A 43 -12.67 19.25 -6.05
N ASP A 44 -12.49 19.78 -7.27
CA ASP A 44 -11.93 19.03 -8.38
C ASP A 44 -10.49 18.60 -8.11
N GLU A 45 -9.69 19.48 -7.54
CA GLU A 45 -8.31 19.15 -7.17
C GLU A 45 -8.27 18.06 -6.10
N LYS A 46 -9.17 18.13 -5.12
CA LYS A 46 -9.30 17.10 -4.11
C LYS A 46 -9.59 15.74 -4.74
N PHE A 47 -10.58 15.65 -5.62
CA PHE A 47 -10.93 14.38 -6.27
C PHE A 47 -9.77 13.83 -7.08
N ARG A 48 -9.05 14.67 -7.82
CA ARG A 48 -7.88 14.23 -8.58
C ARG A 48 -6.77 13.72 -7.68
N ALA A 49 -6.54 14.40 -6.54
CA ALA A 49 -5.52 13.96 -5.59
C ALA A 49 -5.88 12.61 -4.96
N ILE A 50 -7.15 12.41 -4.61
CA ILE A 50 -7.62 11.13 -4.06
C ILE A 50 -7.47 10.01 -5.10
N ASP A 51 -7.85 10.27 -6.35
CA ASP A 51 -7.70 9.27 -7.43
C ASP A 51 -6.24 8.88 -7.62
N GLU A 52 -5.34 9.84 -7.62
CA GLU A 52 -3.90 9.59 -7.71
C GLU A 52 -3.41 8.74 -6.54
N MET A 53 -3.84 9.09 -5.33
CA MET A 53 -3.49 8.34 -4.12
C MET A 53 -3.97 6.89 -4.21
N GLU A 54 -5.20 6.67 -4.68
CA GLU A 54 -5.73 5.31 -4.83
C GLU A 54 -4.94 4.49 -5.85
N LYS A 55 -4.54 5.10 -6.96
CA LYS A 55 -3.69 4.44 -7.95
C LYS A 55 -2.34 4.05 -7.38
N LEU A 56 -1.70 4.97 -6.66
CA LEU A 56 -0.40 4.70 -6.03
C LEU A 56 -0.52 3.59 -4.99
N THR A 57 -1.60 3.58 -4.21
CA THR A 57 -1.85 2.53 -3.22
C THR A 57 -2.02 1.16 -3.89
N LYS A 58 -2.80 1.12 -4.96
CA LYS A 58 -3.01 -0.11 -5.71
C LYS A 58 -1.69 -0.64 -6.29
N ASP A 59 -0.92 0.25 -6.92
CA ASP A 59 0.36 -0.12 -7.50
C ASP A 59 1.34 -0.62 -6.44
N ALA A 60 1.38 0.03 -5.27
CA ALA A 60 2.23 -0.40 -4.17
C ALA A 60 1.85 -1.80 -3.69
N ASN A 61 0.55 -2.07 -3.53
CA ASN A 61 0.08 -3.39 -3.10
C ASN A 61 0.36 -4.47 -4.13
N GLU A 62 0.21 -4.17 -5.42
CA GLU A 62 0.56 -5.11 -6.49
C GLU A 62 2.05 -5.41 -6.51
N SER A 63 2.89 -4.40 -6.35
CA SER A 63 4.34 -4.59 -6.28
C SER A 63 4.75 -5.44 -5.09
N LEU A 64 4.13 -5.23 -3.93
CA LEU A 64 4.38 -6.02 -2.73
C LEU A 64 3.99 -7.49 -2.95
N GLU A 65 2.84 -7.74 -3.56
CA GLU A 65 2.39 -9.11 -3.85
C GLU A 65 3.35 -9.80 -4.81
N GLN A 66 3.78 -9.13 -5.87
CA GLN A 66 4.74 -9.68 -6.83
C GLN A 66 6.07 -10.01 -6.16
N LEU A 67 6.53 -9.14 -5.27
CA LEU A 67 7.77 -9.38 -4.53
C LEU A 67 7.64 -10.60 -3.62
N ALA A 68 6.51 -10.73 -2.91
CA ALA A 68 6.25 -11.87 -2.03
C ALA A 68 6.17 -13.17 -2.82
N GLU A 69 5.48 -13.17 -3.96
CA GLU A 69 5.40 -14.34 -4.85
C GLU A 69 6.77 -14.74 -5.36
N GLY A 70 7.59 -13.76 -5.73
CA GLY A 70 8.97 -14.02 -6.16
C GLY A 70 9.80 -14.67 -5.06
N LYS A 71 9.68 -14.19 -3.82
CA LYS A 71 10.38 -14.79 -2.68
C LYS A 71 9.88 -16.20 -2.39
N GLU A 72 8.59 -16.44 -2.49
CA GLU A 72 8.02 -17.78 -2.30
C GLU A 72 8.52 -18.76 -3.36
N ARG A 73 8.65 -18.32 -4.61
CA ARG A 73 9.24 -19.17 -5.67
C ARG A 73 10.68 -19.52 -5.36
N GLU A 74 11.48 -18.58 -4.88
CA GLU A 74 12.86 -18.84 -4.48
C GLU A 74 12.94 -19.88 -3.36
N ILE A 75 12.04 -19.81 -2.40
CA ILE A 75 12.00 -20.75 -1.27
C ILE A 75 11.61 -22.15 -1.75
N THR A 76 10.72 -22.25 -2.73
CA THR A 76 10.22 -23.51 -3.27
C THR A 76 11.27 -24.25 -4.12
N LEU A 77 12.16 -23.52 -4.78
CA LEU A 77 13.22 -24.11 -5.56
C LEU A 77 14.26 -24.78 -4.66
#